data_16977d6c1aa44d13a3e4ceeb15e9bfa0
#
_entry.id   16977d6c1aa44d13a3e4ceeb15e9bfa0
#
_cell.length_a   1.000
_cell.length_b   1.000
_cell.length_c   1.000
_cell.angle_alpha   90.00
_cell.angle_beta   90.00
_cell.angle_gamma   90.00
#
_symmetry.space_group_name_H-M   'P 1'
#
loop_
_entity.id
_entity.type
_entity.pdbx_description
1 polymer ?
#
loop_
_entity_poly.entity_id
_entity_poly.type
_entity_poly.pdbx_seq_one_letter_code
_entity_poly.pdbx_strand_id
1 'polypeptide(L)'
;MVRIFYSNQSYALFLVPFLIGGYVAINAYLPTFALINNQLDLGLWGSYSIDLGLISQFLGPGLILTEAIMINMLYNRNEFFDRNNYLPALLFVTSTSFFPLFYALSGTSIAFFFFVFSFRQFFKFHQNEDGRKAAFNLGFLFAIAASFYPLLMGLFPLLFLVLWTFRPFVFRESALILTGIFVPVLYGVLWMFWQDISFETSILSRTIHTGFTPLIILTSGMFIFFVLSLKTTLLKMQQGSIRIRKIFRVLVFSLAALFVLSAGDYFLFGSTEAAAFMLIPLVFIFPYAFGYKKLRPEASIVFHIFLLVSVGKFFIPYFL
;
A
#
# COMPACT_ATOMS: atom_id res chain seq x y z
N MET A 1 -10.56 11.86 17.83
CA MET A 1 -10.26 10.67 17.03
C MET A 1 -8.80 10.23 17.17
N VAL A 2 -7.79 11.04 16.82
CA VAL A 2 -6.35 10.71 16.91
C VAL A 2 -5.95 10.17 18.28
N ARG A 3 -6.42 10.78 19.38
CA ARG A 3 -6.07 10.36 20.74
C ARG A 3 -6.48 8.90 21.05
N ILE A 4 -7.59 8.42 20.49
CA ILE A 4 -8.06 7.03 20.63
C ILE A 4 -7.10 6.07 19.93
N PHE A 5 -6.72 6.36 18.69
CA PHE A 5 -5.80 5.53 17.92
C PHE A 5 -4.35 5.60 18.41
N TYR A 6 -3.96 6.70 19.05
CA TYR A 6 -2.65 6.84 19.69
C TYR A 6 -2.56 6.12 21.04
N SER A 7 -3.71 5.77 21.63
CA SER A 7 -3.76 5.02 22.89
C SER A 7 -3.42 3.54 22.68
N ASN A 8 -3.02 2.86 23.76
CA ASN A 8 -2.73 1.41 23.73
C ASN A 8 -4.01 0.54 23.78
N GLN A 9 -5.13 1.04 23.26
CA GLN A 9 -6.43 0.38 23.41
C GLN A 9 -6.87 -0.25 22.10
N SER A 10 -6.97 -1.57 22.07
CA SER A 10 -7.28 -2.37 20.85
C SER A 10 -8.66 -2.07 20.26
N TYR A 11 -9.61 -1.54 21.05
CA TYR A 11 -10.92 -1.16 20.54
C TYR A 11 -10.87 -0.07 19.44
N ALA A 12 -9.76 0.67 19.34
CA ALA A 12 -9.56 1.62 18.25
C ALA A 12 -9.69 0.97 16.86
N LEU A 13 -9.29 -0.31 16.71
CA LEU A 13 -9.44 -1.04 15.45
C LEU A 13 -10.90 -1.28 15.07
N PHE A 14 -11.82 -1.37 16.03
CA PHE A 14 -13.26 -1.50 15.73
C PHE A 14 -13.85 -0.25 15.06
N LEU A 15 -13.19 0.91 15.17
CA LEU A 15 -13.61 2.12 14.48
C LEU A 15 -13.21 2.14 13.00
N VAL A 16 -12.26 1.31 12.59
CA VAL A 16 -11.77 1.25 11.20
C VAL A 16 -12.86 0.82 10.22
N PRO A 17 -13.65 -0.26 10.45
CA PRO A 17 -14.77 -0.62 9.59
C PRO A 17 -15.82 0.49 9.45
N PHE A 18 -16.10 1.22 10.53
CA PHE A 18 -17.05 2.34 10.48
C PHE A 18 -16.53 3.50 9.62
N LEU A 19 -15.21 3.77 9.69
CA LEU A 19 -14.58 4.78 8.85
C LEU A 19 -14.65 4.39 7.37
N ILE A 20 -14.34 3.13 7.05
CA ILE A 20 -14.43 2.59 5.69
C ILE A 20 -15.89 2.65 5.20
N GLY A 21 -16.85 2.18 6.00
CA GLY A 21 -18.27 2.23 5.68
C GLY A 21 -18.75 3.66 5.44
N GLY A 22 -18.26 4.64 6.22
CA GLY A 22 -18.54 6.05 6.03
C GLY A 22 -18.09 6.57 4.68
N TYR A 23 -16.85 6.27 4.24
CA TYR A 23 -16.36 6.66 2.92
C TYR A 23 -17.14 6.01 1.79
N VAL A 24 -17.46 4.71 1.90
CA VAL A 24 -18.27 4.00 0.90
C VAL A 24 -19.68 4.58 0.82
N ALA A 25 -20.32 4.85 1.97
CA ALA A 25 -21.64 5.45 2.01
C ALA A 25 -21.64 6.86 1.37
N ILE A 26 -20.67 7.72 1.69
CA ILE A 26 -20.57 9.05 1.10
C ILE A 26 -20.38 8.92 -0.43
N ASN A 27 -19.51 8.02 -0.90
CA ASN A 27 -19.31 7.80 -2.33
C ASN A 27 -20.55 7.22 -3.03
N ALA A 28 -21.41 6.48 -2.32
CA ALA A 28 -22.67 6.00 -2.87
C ALA A 28 -23.69 7.13 -3.11
N TYR A 29 -23.70 8.16 -2.25
CA TYR A 29 -24.55 9.34 -2.41
C TYR A 29 -23.97 10.40 -3.34
N LEU A 30 -22.64 10.55 -3.33
CA LEU A 30 -21.87 11.52 -4.12
C LEU A 30 -20.81 10.77 -4.93
N PRO A 31 -21.18 10.17 -6.07
CA PRO A 31 -20.33 9.23 -6.80
C PRO A 31 -19.14 9.95 -7.43
N THR A 32 -18.03 10.01 -6.70
CA THR A 32 -16.73 10.50 -7.21
C THR A 32 -15.90 9.37 -7.80
N PHE A 33 -16.03 8.17 -7.23
CA PHE A 33 -15.35 6.97 -7.71
C PHE A 33 -16.39 5.90 -8.10
N ALA A 34 -16.12 5.15 -9.17
CA ALA A 34 -16.99 4.07 -9.58
C ALA A 34 -17.07 2.99 -8.48
N LEU A 35 -18.29 2.66 -8.05
CA LEU A 35 -18.57 1.57 -7.12
C LEU A 35 -18.67 0.22 -7.81
N ILE A 36 -19.03 0.22 -9.08
CA ILE A 36 -19.23 -0.98 -9.90
C ILE A 36 -18.26 -0.91 -11.07
N ASN A 37 -17.37 -1.88 -11.15
CA ASN A 37 -16.54 -2.11 -12.32
C ASN A 37 -17.18 -3.22 -13.16
N ASN A 38 -17.68 -2.86 -14.34
CA ASN A 38 -18.21 -3.83 -15.31
C ASN A 38 -17.08 -4.56 -16.06
N GLN A 39 -15.86 -4.03 -16.00
CA GLN A 39 -14.67 -4.68 -16.55
C GLN A 39 -13.66 -4.87 -15.42
N LEU A 40 -13.35 -6.11 -15.10
CA LEU A 40 -12.33 -6.49 -14.15
C LEU A 40 -11.03 -6.75 -14.90
N ASP A 41 -10.13 -5.77 -14.92
CA ASP A 41 -8.79 -5.92 -15.48
C ASP A 41 -7.88 -6.56 -14.43
N LEU A 42 -7.42 -7.77 -14.72
CA LEU A 42 -6.58 -8.59 -13.84
C LEU A 42 -5.11 -8.64 -14.31
N GLY A 43 -4.67 -7.72 -15.13
CA GLY A 43 -3.29 -7.67 -15.61
C GLY A 43 -2.93 -8.83 -16.53
N LEU A 44 -1.94 -9.66 -16.17
CA LEU A 44 -1.53 -10.81 -16.98
C LEU A 44 -2.65 -11.87 -17.15
N TRP A 45 -3.64 -11.85 -16.25
CA TRP A 45 -4.76 -12.79 -16.31
C TRP A 45 -5.85 -12.35 -17.30
N GLY A 46 -5.74 -11.15 -17.86
CA GLY A 46 -6.69 -10.58 -18.83
C GLY A 46 -7.78 -9.72 -18.21
N SER A 47 -8.62 -9.19 -19.05
CA SER A 47 -9.79 -8.39 -18.67
C SER A 47 -11.07 -9.19 -18.90
N TYR A 48 -11.91 -9.23 -17.87
CA TYR A 48 -13.17 -9.95 -17.90
C TYR A 48 -14.33 -8.99 -17.71
N SER A 49 -15.35 -9.11 -18.56
CA SER A 49 -16.64 -8.43 -18.36
C SER A 49 -17.49 -9.23 -17.38
N ILE A 50 -17.15 -9.16 -16.09
CA ILE A 50 -17.91 -9.82 -15.04
C ILE A 50 -18.72 -8.75 -14.31
N ASP A 51 -20.05 -8.86 -14.38
CA ASP A 51 -20.92 -8.03 -13.54
C ASP A 51 -20.89 -8.56 -12.11
N LEU A 52 -19.95 -8.06 -11.33
CA LEU A 52 -19.86 -8.38 -9.89
C LEU A 52 -20.91 -7.63 -9.06
N GLY A 53 -21.63 -6.66 -9.67
CA GLY A 53 -22.68 -5.91 -9.02
C GLY A 53 -22.30 -5.42 -7.61
N LEU A 54 -23.16 -5.70 -6.63
CA LEU A 54 -22.94 -5.34 -5.23
C LEU A 54 -21.71 -6.02 -4.60
N ILE A 55 -21.29 -7.18 -5.09
CA ILE A 55 -20.15 -7.92 -4.53
C ILE A 55 -18.86 -7.10 -4.65
N SER A 56 -18.64 -6.41 -5.76
CA SER A 56 -17.47 -5.54 -5.97
C SER A 56 -17.38 -4.42 -4.92
N GLN A 57 -18.54 -3.85 -4.55
CA GLN A 57 -18.63 -2.77 -3.56
C GLN A 57 -18.23 -3.20 -2.14
N PHE A 58 -18.35 -4.48 -1.82
CA PHE A 58 -17.93 -5.03 -0.52
C PHE A 58 -16.52 -5.58 -0.54
N LEU A 59 -16.07 -6.17 -1.66
CA LEU A 59 -14.76 -6.79 -1.75
C LEU A 59 -13.62 -5.76 -1.72
N GLY A 60 -13.71 -4.65 -2.45
CA GLY A 60 -12.70 -3.60 -2.42
C GLY A 60 -12.47 -3.06 -0.99
N PRO A 61 -13.49 -2.50 -0.33
CA PRO A 61 -13.38 -2.05 1.06
C PRO A 61 -12.99 -3.16 2.04
N GLY A 62 -13.42 -4.41 1.79
CA GLY A 62 -13.04 -5.59 2.57
C GLY A 62 -11.54 -5.89 2.51
N LEU A 63 -10.93 -5.77 1.32
CA LEU A 63 -9.47 -5.89 1.17
C LEU A 63 -8.75 -4.79 1.94
N ILE A 64 -9.17 -3.54 1.81
CA ILE A 64 -8.58 -2.40 2.54
C ILE A 64 -8.68 -2.60 4.06
N LEU A 65 -9.78 -3.14 4.56
CA LEU A 65 -9.92 -3.47 5.98
C LEU A 65 -8.87 -4.49 6.44
N THR A 66 -8.71 -5.58 5.69
CA THR A 66 -7.73 -6.63 6.02
C THR A 66 -6.31 -6.09 5.95
N GLU A 67 -5.99 -5.26 4.98
CA GLU A 67 -4.70 -4.58 4.82
C GLU A 67 -4.41 -3.62 5.97
N ALA A 68 -5.40 -2.79 6.36
CA ALA A 68 -5.27 -1.86 7.48
C ALA A 68 -4.95 -2.59 8.79
N ILE A 69 -5.67 -3.69 9.08
CA ILE A 69 -5.42 -4.53 10.25
C ILE A 69 -4.02 -5.16 10.17
N MET A 70 -3.64 -5.67 9.00
CA MET A 70 -2.35 -6.32 8.80
C MET A 70 -1.18 -5.35 8.93
N ILE A 71 -1.25 -4.16 8.32
CA ILE A 71 -0.24 -3.11 8.45
C ILE A 71 -0.09 -2.71 9.92
N ASN A 72 -1.20 -2.52 10.62
CA ASN A 72 -1.17 -2.16 12.03
C ASN A 72 -0.54 -3.27 12.90
N MET A 73 -0.87 -4.53 12.62
CA MET A 73 -0.27 -5.68 13.31
C MET A 73 1.24 -5.77 13.03
N LEU A 74 1.68 -5.53 11.79
CA LEU A 74 3.10 -5.49 11.41
C LEU A 74 3.83 -4.36 12.13
N TYR A 75 3.19 -3.19 12.23
CA TYR A 75 3.75 -2.03 12.93
C TYR A 75 4.02 -2.34 14.40
N ASN A 76 3.03 -2.86 15.10
CA ASN A 76 3.12 -3.17 16.53
C ASN A 76 4.09 -4.35 16.79
N ARG A 77 4.04 -5.41 15.99
CA ARG A 77 4.91 -6.59 16.12
C ARG A 77 6.41 -6.27 15.91
N ASN A 78 6.71 -5.28 15.09
CA ASN A 78 8.08 -4.87 14.83
C ASN A 78 8.56 -3.74 15.78
N GLU A 79 7.77 -3.39 16.79
CA GLU A 79 8.15 -2.45 17.86
C GLU A 79 8.60 -1.08 17.32
N PHE A 80 7.88 -0.56 16.31
CA PHE A 80 8.16 0.79 15.82
C PHE A 80 7.97 1.84 16.92
N PHE A 81 7.00 1.61 17.82
CA PHE A 81 6.81 2.34 19.07
C PHE A 81 7.00 1.40 20.26
N ASP A 82 7.35 1.94 21.43
CA ASP A 82 7.54 1.16 22.66
C ASP A 82 6.20 0.66 23.23
N ARG A 83 5.09 1.16 22.72
CA ARG A 83 3.72 0.76 23.07
C ARG A 83 2.90 0.51 21.79
N ASN A 84 1.87 -0.32 21.90
CA ASN A 84 0.96 -0.53 20.78
C ASN A 84 0.34 0.80 20.33
N ASN A 85 0.24 0.96 19.02
CA ASN A 85 -0.28 2.15 18.38
C ASN A 85 -1.15 1.74 17.20
N TYR A 86 -2.28 2.39 17.03
CA TYR A 86 -3.26 2.08 15.98
C TYR A 86 -3.37 3.18 14.92
N LEU A 87 -2.53 4.23 15.01
CA LEU A 87 -2.43 5.29 14.00
C LEU A 87 -2.10 4.77 12.60
N PRO A 88 -1.27 3.73 12.40
CA PRO A 88 -1.03 3.21 11.06
C PRO A 88 -2.30 2.81 10.32
N ALA A 89 -3.23 2.10 10.98
CA ALA A 89 -4.50 1.72 10.37
C ALA A 89 -5.36 2.94 9.99
N LEU A 90 -5.42 3.93 10.89
CA LEU A 90 -6.16 5.16 10.64
C LEU A 90 -5.61 5.96 9.46
N LEU A 91 -4.28 6.17 9.42
CA LEU A 91 -3.59 6.88 8.36
C LEU A 91 -3.69 6.15 7.02
N PHE A 92 -3.59 4.82 7.06
CA PHE A 92 -3.74 3.97 5.89
C PHE A 92 -5.11 4.14 5.24
N VAL A 93 -6.19 3.93 6.00
CA VAL A 93 -7.56 4.04 5.50
C VAL A 93 -7.88 5.44 4.99
N THR A 94 -7.49 6.49 5.72
CA THR A 94 -7.71 7.88 5.27
C THR A 94 -6.96 8.19 3.98
N SER A 95 -5.73 7.69 3.81
CA SER A 95 -4.93 7.93 2.61
C SER A 95 -5.39 7.10 1.41
N THR A 96 -5.71 5.81 1.61
CA THR A 96 -6.19 4.94 0.52
C THR A 96 -7.55 5.37 -0.01
N SER A 97 -8.38 6.07 0.80
CA SER A 97 -9.68 6.60 0.37
C SER A 97 -9.61 7.56 -0.83
N PHE A 98 -8.43 8.09 -1.18
CA PHE A 98 -8.22 8.95 -2.35
C PHE A 98 -8.03 8.17 -3.66
N PHE A 99 -7.98 6.84 -3.61
CA PHE A 99 -7.78 5.99 -4.78
C PHE A 99 -9.03 5.16 -5.12
N PRO A 100 -9.28 4.89 -6.41
CA PRO A 100 -10.40 4.06 -6.85
C PRO A 100 -10.40 2.65 -6.27
N LEU A 101 -9.20 2.08 -6.05
CA LEU A 101 -9.02 0.74 -5.48
C LEU A 101 -9.67 0.53 -4.11
N PHE A 102 -9.99 1.64 -3.41
CA PHE A 102 -10.70 1.61 -2.14
C PHE A 102 -12.17 1.23 -2.28
N TYR A 103 -12.82 1.65 -3.39
CA TYR A 103 -14.28 1.60 -3.55
C TYR A 103 -14.76 0.41 -4.37
N ALA A 104 -13.93 -0.14 -5.22
CA ALA A 104 -14.28 -1.26 -6.09
C ALA A 104 -13.15 -2.27 -6.20
N LEU A 105 -13.52 -3.54 -6.39
CA LEU A 105 -12.55 -4.58 -6.69
C LEU A 105 -11.92 -4.32 -8.07
N SER A 106 -10.58 -4.32 -8.12
CA SER A 106 -9.79 -4.18 -9.34
C SER A 106 -8.54 -5.06 -9.26
N GLY A 107 -7.88 -5.31 -10.38
CA GLY A 107 -6.59 -5.99 -10.39
C GLY A 107 -5.57 -5.27 -9.52
N THR A 108 -5.60 -3.92 -9.52
CA THR A 108 -4.74 -3.09 -8.67
C THR A 108 -5.02 -3.31 -7.19
N SER A 109 -6.29 -3.44 -6.76
CA SER A 109 -6.62 -3.72 -5.35
C SER A 109 -6.15 -5.11 -4.91
N ILE A 110 -6.25 -6.11 -5.79
CA ILE A 110 -5.72 -7.45 -5.54
C ILE A 110 -4.17 -7.42 -5.49
N ALA A 111 -3.53 -6.73 -6.43
CA ALA A 111 -2.08 -6.55 -6.44
C ALA A 111 -1.59 -5.88 -5.15
N PHE A 112 -2.30 -4.84 -4.71
CA PHE A 112 -2.00 -4.10 -3.50
C PHE A 112 -2.06 -4.99 -2.25
N PHE A 113 -3.08 -5.85 -2.15
CA PHE A 113 -3.22 -6.83 -1.09
C PHE A 113 -2.00 -7.78 -1.02
N PHE A 114 -1.62 -8.41 -2.13
CA PHE A 114 -0.45 -9.29 -2.16
C PHE A 114 0.86 -8.55 -1.91
N PHE A 115 0.96 -7.29 -2.32
CA PHE A 115 2.11 -6.46 -2.05
C PHE A 115 2.27 -6.17 -0.54
N VAL A 116 1.19 -5.87 0.19
CA VAL A 116 1.20 -5.75 1.66
C VAL A 116 1.67 -7.05 2.31
N PHE A 117 1.23 -8.21 1.81
CA PHE A 117 1.70 -9.51 2.30
C PHE A 117 3.19 -9.75 2.02
N SER A 118 3.71 -9.26 0.90
CA SER A 118 5.14 -9.33 0.61
C SER A 118 5.96 -8.51 1.62
N PHE A 119 5.49 -7.33 2.03
CA PHE A 119 6.11 -6.53 3.09
C PHE A 119 6.21 -7.28 4.43
N ARG A 120 5.24 -8.12 4.76
CA ARG A 120 5.33 -8.99 5.93
C ARG A 120 6.55 -9.91 5.86
N GLN A 121 6.92 -10.39 4.67
CA GLN A 121 8.09 -11.26 4.53
C GLN A 121 9.40 -10.47 4.71
N PHE A 122 9.48 -9.19 4.31
CA PHE A 122 10.65 -8.35 4.57
C PHE A 122 11.01 -8.31 6.05
N PHE A 123 10.02 -8.11 6.93
CA PHE A 123 10.28 -8.05 8.35
C PHE A 123 10.69 -9.39 8.95
N LYS A 124 10.30 -10.53 8.35
CA LYS A 124 10.68 -11.86 8.80
C LYS A 124 12.16 -12.20 8.57
N PHE A 125 12.82 -11.60 7.59
CA PHE A 125 14.24 -11.83 7.34
C PHE A 125 15.13 -11.54 8.53
N HIS A 126 14.69 -10.66 9.41
CA HIS A 126 15.46 -10.33 10.61
C HIS A 126 15.17 -11.28 11.78
N GLN A 127 13.99 -11.90 11.80
CA GLN A 127 13.53 -12.71 12.94
C GLN A 127 14.01 -14.16 12.89
N ASN A 128 14.32 -14.69 11.73
CA ASN A 128 14.65 -16.10 11.52
C ASN A 128 16.13 -16.26 11.15
N GLU A 129 16.79 -17.25 11.75
CA GLU A 129 18.14 -17.66 11.34
C GLU A 129 18.17 -18.23 9.93
N ASP A 130 17.12 -19.00 9.55
CA ASP A 130 16.92 -19.50 8.19
C ASP A 130 15.94 -18.61 7.40
N GLY A 131 16.50 -17.81 6.46
CA GLY A 131 15.72 -16.93 5.61
C GLY A 131 15.11 -17.58 4.37
N ARG A 132 15.35 -18.87 4.11
CA ARG A 132 14.98 -19.53 2.85
C ARG A 132 13.48 -19.47 2.56
N LYS A 133 12.65 -19.85 3.55
CA LYS A 133 11.19 -19.79 3.42
C LYS A 133 10.68 -18.36 3.22
N ALA A 134 11.27 -17.40 3.92
CA ALA A 134 10.91 -15.98 3.77
C ALA A 134 11.32 -15.45 2.39
N ALA A 135 12.49 -15.87 1.86
CA ALA A 135 12.99 -15.50 0.55
C ALA A 135 12.06 -15.99 -0.58
N PHE A 136 11.72 -17.28 -0.58
CA PHE A 136 10.79 -17.84 -1.56
C PHE A 136 9.42 -17.17 -1.48
N ASN A 137 8.82 -17.08 -0.27
CA ASN A 137 7.51 -16.47 -0.10
C ASN A 137 7.49 -14.99 -0.48
N LEU A 138 8.59 -14.27 -0.28
CA LEU A 138 8.73 -12.89 -0.72
C LEU A 138 8.64 -12.78 -2.24
N GLY A 139 9.48 -13.53 -2.97
CA GLY A 139 9.46 -13.54 -4.42
C GLY A 139 8.10 -13.98 -4.97
N PHE A 140 7.52 -15.02 -4.39
CA PHE A 140 6.23 -15.60 -4.80
C PHE A 140 5.06 -14.61 -4.63
N LEU A 141 4.90 -14.02 -3.43
CA LEU A 141 3.82 -13.07 -3.16
C LEU A 141 3.97 -11.78 -3.97
N PHE A 142 5.21 -11.32 -4.13
CA PHE A 142 5.48 -10.13 -4.93
C PHE A 142 5.20 -10.37 -6.42
N ALA A 143 5.54 -11.55 -6.94
CA ALA A 143 5.25 -11.93 -8.32
C ALA A 143 3.74 -12.14 -8.57
N ILE A 144 2.99 -12.64 -7.59
CA ILE A 144 1.52 -12.63 -7.67
C ILE A 144 1.02 -11.19 -7.76
N ALA A 145 1.49 -10.28 -6.91
CA ALA A 145 1.10 -8.87 -7.01
C ALA A 145 1.43 -8.30 -8.41
N ALA A 146 2.63 -8.60 -8.93
CA ALA A 146 3.06 -8.17 -10.25
C ALA A 146 2.26 -8.82 -11.40
N SER A 147 1.69 -10.01 -11.22
CA SER A 147 0.81 -10.61 -12.23
C SER A 147 -0.54 -9.89 -12.37
N PHE A 148 -1.05 -9.31 -11.28
CA PHE A 148 -2.26 -8.48 -11.31
C PHE A 148 -1.98 -7.02 -11.68
N TYR A 149 -0.78 -6.51 -11.39
CA TYR A 149 -0.32 -5.18 -11.76
C TYR A 149 1.08 -5.26 -12.38
N PRO A 150 1.20 -5.52 -13.70
CA PRO A 150 2.47 -5.84 -14.37
C PRO A 150 3.58 -4.82 -14.19
N LEU A 151 3.25 -3.54 -13.97
CA LEU A 151 4.24 -2.50 -13.74
C LEU A 151 5.13 -2.77 -12.51
N LEU A 152 4.60 -3.51 -11.51
CA LEU A 152 5.39 -3.93 -10.34
C LEU A 152 6.58 -4.83 -10.68
N MET A 153 6.62 -5.45 -11.87
CA MET A 153 7.79 -6.24 -12.31
C MET A 153 9.05 -5.39 -12.32
N GLY A 154 8.95 -4.09 -12.60
CA GLY A 154 10.06 -3.15 -12.52
C GLY A 154 10.72 -3.05 -11.14
N LEU A 155 10.05 -3.52 -10.08
CA LEU A 155 10.57 -3.54 -8.71
C LEU A 155 11.24 -4.86 -8.32
N PHE A 156 11.34 -5.87 -9.18
CA PHE A 156 12.03 -7.13 -8.85
C PHE A 156 13.47 -6.90 -8.34
N PRO A 157 14.28 -5.98 -8.88
CA PRO A 157 15.60 -5.69 -8.32
C PRO A 157 15.56 -5.20 -6.87
N LEU A 158 14.48 -4.52 -6.45
CA LEU A 158 14.31 -4.06 -5.07
C LEU A 158 14.33 -5.22 -4.07
N LEU A 159 13.78 -6.39 -4.44
CA LEU A 159 13.75 -7.57 -3.56
C LEU A 159 15.15 -8.01 -3.14
N PHE A 160 16.11 -7.93 -4.06
CA PHE A 160 17.53 -8.25 -3.78
C PHE A 160 18.18 -7.18 -2.91
N LEU A 161 17.91 -5.89 -3.16
CA LEU A 161 18.40 -4.80 -2.32
C LEU A 161 17.90 -4.94 -0.88
N VAL A 162 16.64 -5.33 -0.70
CA VAL A 162 16.06 -5.61 0.61
C VAL A 162 16.77 -6.78 1.28
N LEU A 163 16.95 -7.90 0.58
CA LEU A 163 17.64 -9.07 1.11
C LEU A 163 19.05 -8.67 1.60
N TRP A 164 19.83 -7.98 0.75
CA TRP A 164 21.21 -7.58 1.07
C TRP A 164 21.29 -6.56 2.21
N THR A 165 20.24 -5.77 2.42
CA THR A 165 20.19 -4.85 3.56
C THR A 165 20.05 -5.58 4.89
N PHE A 166 19.29 -6.67 4.93
CA PHE A 166 19.09 -7.45 6.15
C PHE A 166 20.20 -8.45 6.40
N ARG A 167 20.72 -9.10 5.35
CA ARG A 167 21.69 -10.18 5.43
C ARG A 167 22.84 -9.98 4.44
N PRO A 168 24.05 -10.49 4.76
CA PRO A 168 25.09 -10.60 3.74
C PRO A 168 24.59 -11.47 2.58
N PHE A 169 25.21 -11.30 1.42
CA PHE A 169 24.84 -12.04 0.22
C PHE A 169 24.91 -13.56 0.46
N VAL A 170 23.75 -14.22 0.36
CA VAL A 170 23.61 -15.67 0.42
C VAL A 170 22.98 -16.14 -0.89
N PHE A 171 23.77 -16.81 -1.74
CA PHE A 171 23.33 -17.26 -3.06
C PHE A 171 22.04 -18.08 -3.03
N ARG A 172 21.90 -18.97 -2.01
CA ARG A 172 20.68 -19.81 -1.86
C ARG A 172 19.41 -19.00 -1.63
N GLU A 173 19.46 -17.95 -0.83
CA GLU A 173 18.31 -17.09 -0.56
C GLU A 173 17.96 -16.25 -1.79
N SER A 174 18.97 -15.75 -2.52
CA SER A 174 18.79 -15.04 -3.79
C SER A 174 18.17 -15.93 -4.86
N ALA A 175 18.65 -17.17 -5.00
CA ALA A 175 18.08 -18.15 -5.92
C ALA A 175 16.62 -18.50 -5.57
N LEU A 176 16.27 -18.58 -4.27
CA LEU A 176 14.90 -18.83 -3.84
C LEU A 176 13.96 -17.65 -4.11
N ILE A 177 14.43 -16.39 -4.05
CA ILE A 177 13.64 -15.25 -4.53
C ILE A 177 13.35 -15.40 -6.01
N LEU A 178 14.37 -15.72 -6.84
CA LEU A 178 14.19 -15.92 -8.28
C LEU A 178 13.21 -17.05 -8.60
N THR A 179 13.32 -18.19 -7.92
CA THR A 179 12.37 -19.30 -8.12
C THR A 179 10.96 -18.92 -7.68
N GLY A 180 10.83 -18.17 -6.55
CA GLY A 180 9.56 -17.61 -6.09
C GLY A 180 8.93 -16.67 -7.12
N ILE A 181 9.73 -15.81 -7.78
CA ILE A 181 9.25 -14.91 -8.85
C ILE A 181 8.86 -15.72 -10.10
N PHE A 182 9.68 -16.69 -10.47
CA PHE A 182 9.50 -17.43 -11.71
C PHE A 182 8.18 -18.18 -11.77
N VAL A 183 7.73 -18.77 -10.65
CA VAL A 183 6.52 -19.61 -10.62
C VAL A 183 5.27 -18.82 -11.01
N PRO A 184 4.86 -17.72 -10.33
CA PRO A 184 3.65 -16.99 -10.71
C PRO A 184 3.75 -16.32 -12.09
N VAL A 185 4.94 -15.80 -12.45
CA VAL A 185 5.16 -15.18 -13.75
C VAL A 185 5.00 -16.20 -14.86
N LEU A 186 5.57 -17.41 -14.70
CA LEU A 186 5.43 -18.50 -15.67
C LEU A 186 3.96 -18.86 -15.87
N TYR A 187 3.20 -19.02 -14.77
CA TYR A 187 1.77 -19.31 -14.88
C TYR A 187 1.00 -18.18 -15.56
N GLY A 188 1.30 -16.92 -15.24
CA GLY A 188 0.68 -15.76 -15.88
C GLY A 188 0.96 -15.71 -17.39
N VAL A 189 2.22 -15.94 -17.81
CA VAL A 189 2.60 -15.98 -19.23
C VAL A 189 1.97 -17.16 -19.97
N LEU A 190 1.92 -18.34 -19.36
CA LEU A 190 1.23 -19.51 -19.93
C LEU A 190 -0.27 -19.25 -20.10
N TRP A 191 -0.88 -18.57 -19.13
CA TRP A 191 -2.28 -18.18 -19.20
C TRP A 191 -2.55 -17.19 -20.34
N MET A 192 -1.70 -16.16 -20.49
CA MET A 192 -1.77 -15.20 -21.59
C MET A 192 -1.68 -15.91 -22.95
N PHE A 193 -0.73 -16.85 -23.07
CA PHE A 193 -0.58 -17.64 -24.31
C PHE A 193 -1.82 -18.51 -24.58
N TRP A 194 -2.40 -19.12 -23.55
CA TRP A 194 -3.61 -19.95 -23.70
C TRP A 194 -4.85 -19.14 -24.12
N GLN A 195 -4.95 -17.89 -23.66
CA GLN A 195 -6.11 -17.01 -23.89
C GLN A 195 -5.89 -16.02 -25.05
N ASP A 196 -4.78 -16.13 -25.79
CA ASP A 196 -4.38 -15.20 -26.87
C ASP A 196 -4.38 -13.72 -26.42
N ILE A 197 -4.03 -13.45 -25.14
CA ILE A 197 -3.97 -12.11 -24.59
C ILE A 197 -2.63 -11.48 -24.97
N SER A 198 -2.64 -10.33 -25.67
CA SER A 198 -1.40 -9.61 -25.94
C SER A 198 -0.89 -8.86 -24.71
N PHE A 199 0.43 -8.83 -24.53
CA PHE A 199 1.05 -8.10 -23.41
C PHE A 199 0.75 -6.59 -23.46
N GLU A 200 0.65 -6.02 -24.63
CA GLU A 200 0.30 -4.62 -24.84
C GLU A 200 -1.09 -4.28 -24.30
N THR A 201 -2.10 -5.12 -24.57
CA THR A 201 -3.46 -4.88 -24.09
C THR A 201 -3.56 -4.96 -22.56
N SER A 202 -2.77 -5.81 -21.93
CA SER A 202 -2.76 -5.96 -20.47
C SER A 202 -2.14 -4.76 -19.72
N ILE A 203 -1.29 -3.97 -20.39
CA ILE A 203 -0.63 -2.79 -19.80
C ILE A 203 -1.35 -1.50 -20.22
N LEU A 204 -1.77 -1.38 -21.49
CA LEU A 204 -2.31 -0.15 -22.08
C LEU A 204 -3.80 0.07 -21.80
N SER A 205 -4.57 -0.98 -21.42
CA SER A 205 -6.01 -0.84 -21.17
C SER A 205 -6.37 -0.06 -19.89
N ARG A 206 -5.37 0.39 -19.15
CA ARG A 206 -5.52 0.99 -17.82
C ARG A 206 -5.66 2.49 -17.84
N THR A 207 -6.69 3.02 -18.45
CA THR A 207 -7.02 4.45 -18.40
C THR A 207 -7.99 4.78 -17.25
N ILE A 208 -7.65 4.42 -16.02
CA ILE A 208 -8.39 4.92 -14.87
C ILE A 208 -7.73 6.22 -14.41
N HIS A 209 -8.22 7.34 -14.91
CA HIS A 209 -7.81 8.65 -14.45
C HIS A 209 -8.43 8.92 -13.07
N THR A 210 -7.65 8.78 -12.00
CA THR A 210 -7.96 9.50 -10.79
C THR A 210 -7.88 10.99 -11.12
N GLY A 211 -8.93 11.74 -10.84
CA GLY A 211 -8.91 13.18 -11.09
C GLY A 211 -7.64 13.81 -10.47
N PHE A 212 -7.00 14.72 -11.18
CA PHE A 212 -5.75 15.33 -10.75
C PHE A 212 -5.86 16.07 -9.40
N THR A 213 -7.03 16.64 -9.12
CA THR A 213 -7.30 17.40 -7.88
C THR A 213 -7.21 16.54 -6.61
N PRO A 214 -7.86 15.35 -6.49
CA PRO A 214 -7.71 14.50 -5.32
C PRO A 214 -6.26 14.07 -5.04
N LEU A 215 -5.47 13.87 -6.09
CA LEU A 215 -4.06 13.50 -5.95
C LEU A 215 -3.18 14.63 -5.44
N ILE A 216 -3.40 15.88 -5.90
CA ILE A 216 -2.68 17.04 -5.36
C ILE A 216 -2.95 17.18 -3.88
N ILE A 217 -4.20 17.02 -3.46
CA ILE A 217 -4.60 17.09 -2.06
C ILE A 217 -3.90 16.00 -1.25
N LEU A 218 -3.94 14.76 -1.74
CA LEU A 218 -3.27 13.64 -1.08
C LEU A 218 -1.77 13.86 -0.97
N THR A 219 -1.10 14.22 -2.07
CA THR A 219 0.36 14.41 -2.10
C THR A 219 0.80 15.55 -1.20
N SER A 220 0.04 16.66 -1.15
CA SER A 220 0.33 17.78 -0.25
C SER A 220 0.17 17.38 1.23
N GLY A 221 -0.90 16.66 1.58
CA GLY A 221 -1.09 16.12 2.91
C GLY A 221 -0.01 15.14 3.34
N MET A 222 0.37 14.23 2.45
CA MET A 222 1.46 13.27 2.67
C MET A 222 2.81 13.97 2.85
N PHE A 223 3.09 15.00 2.06
CA PHE A 223 4.31 15.78 2.18
C PHE A 223 4.40 16.46 3.54
N ILE A 224 3.32 17.05 4.02
CA ILE A 224 3.27 17.67 5.35
C ILE A 224 3.55 16.62 6.44
N PHE A 225 2.90 15.45 6.40
CA PHE A 225 3.17 14.37 7.36
C PHE A 225 4.60 13.85 7.28
N PHE A 226 5.14 13.73 6.08
CA PHE A 226 6.52 13.32 5.87
C PHE A 226 7.49 14.30 6.52
N VAL A 227 7.35 15.61 6.26
CA VAL A 227 8.19 16.66 6.87
C VAL A 227 8.06 16.65 8.40
N LEU A 228 6.85 16.57 8.96
CA LEU A 228 6.64 16.50 10.40
C LEU A 228 7.24 15.24 11.03
N SER A 229 7.29 14.13 10.30
CA SER A 229 7.86 12.86 10.77
C SER A 229 9.38 12.80 10.71
N LEU A 230 10.03 13.56 9.82
CA LEU A 230 11.47 13.45 9.54
C LEU A 230 12.33 13.53 10.81
N LYS A 231 12.14 14.58 11.62
CA LYS A 231 12.96 14.78 12.84
C LYS A 231 12.85 13.59 13.81
N THR A 232 11.63 13.12 14.05
CA THR A 232 11.38 12.01 14.99
C THR A 232 11.84 10.67 14.43
N THR A 233 11.68 10.46 13.13
CA THR A 233 12.16 9.25 12.43
C THR A 233 13.69 9.18 12.48
N LEU A 234 14.38 10.28 12.17
CA LEU A 234 15.84 10.34 12.22
C LEU A 234 16.38 10.08 13.65
N LEU A 235 15.76 10.69 14.67
CA LEU A 235 16.10 10.42 16.06
C LEU A 235 15.90 8.95 16.44
N LYS A 236 14.78 8.34 16.03
CA LYS A 236 14.54 6.90 16.27
C LYS A 236 15.53 6.02 15.53
N MET A 237 15.94 6.40 14.32
CA MET A 237 16.99 5.68 13.57
C MET A 237 18.35 5.75 14.28
N GLN A 238 18.72 6.90 14.84
CA GLN A 238 20.00 7.07 15.56
C GLN A 238 20.02 6.31 16.88
N GLN A 239 18.94 6.36 17.65
CA GLN A 239 18.82 5.75 18.97
C GLN A 239 18.34 4.29 18.93
N GLY A 240 17.80 3.86 17.81
CA GLY A 240 17.21 2.53 17.64
C GLY A 240 18.22 1.40 17.49
N SER A 241 17.76 0.17 17.75
CA SER A 241 18.53 -1.04 17.52
C SER A 241 18.97 -1.17 16.05
N ILE A 242 19.99 -2.00 15.80
CA ILE A 242 20.47 -2.33 14.43
C ILE A 242 19.30 -2.80 13.55
N ARG A 243 18.39 -3.56 14.13
CA ARG A 243 17.16 -4.03 13.48
C ARG A 243 16.31 -2.87 12.94
N ILE A 244 15.96 -1.91 13.79
CA ILE A 244 15.13 -0.76 13.43
C ILE A 244 15.79 0.06 12.32
N ARG A 245 17.11 0.29 12.42
CA ARG A 245 17.87 1.00 11.38
C ARG A 245 17.81 0.30 10.02
N LYS A 246 17.91 -1.04 9.98
CA LYS A 246 17.79 -1.82 8.75
C LYS A 246 16.37 -1.72 8.17
N ILE A 247 15.34 -1.82 9.01
CA ILE A 247 13.93 -1.69 8.58
C ILE A 247 13.68 -0.31 7.95
N PHE A 248 14.11 0.78 8.60
CA PHE A 248 13.95 2.12 8.02
C PHE A 248 14.68 2.29 6.70
N ARG A 249 15.89 1.72 6.56
CA ARG A 249 16.63 1.73 5.29
C ARG A 249 15.84 1.05 4.17
N VAL A 250 15.22 -0.10 4.45
CA VAL A 250 14.36 -0.81 3.49
C VAL A 250 13.13 0.02 3.14
N LEU A 251 12.47 0.66 4.12
CA LEU A 251 11.32 1.53 3.85
C LEU A 251 11.69 2.71 2.94
N VAL A 252 12.86 3.32 3.15
CA VAL A 252 13.34 4.43 2.30
C VAL A 252 13.67 3.93 0.89
N PHE A 253 14.35 2.78 0.73
CA PHE A 253 14.61 2.21 -0.59
C PHE A 253 13.32 1.82 -1.31
N SER A 254 12.36 1.22 -0.59
CA SER A 254 11.05 0.89 -1.15
C SER A 254 10.29 2.14 -1.60
N LEU A 255 10.34 3.22 -0.80
CA LEU A 255 9.70 4.48 -1.14
C LEU A 255 10.33 5.11 -2.38
N ALA A 256 11.67 5.14 -2.47
CA ALA A 256 12.37 5.68 -3.64
C ALA A 256 12.06 4.88 -4.91
N ALA A 257 12.07 3.56 -4.83
CA ALA A 257 11.77 2.70 -5.96
C ALA A 257 10.31 2.84 -6.42
N LEU A 258 9.36 2.90 -5.47
CA LEU A 258 7.95 3.12 -5.76
C LEU A 258 7.68 4.53 -6.33
N PHE A 259 8.44 5.53 -5.90
CA PHE A 259 8.37 6.88 -6.47
C PHE A 259 8.77 6.88 -7.95
N VAL A 260 9.89 6.22 -8.29
CA VAL A 260 10.34 6.06 -9.70
C VAL A 260 9.31 5.30 -10.51
N LEU A 261 8.74 4.23 -9.95
CA LEU A 261 7.69 3.46 -10.61
C LEU A 261 6.43 4.31 -10.85
N SER A 262 5.99 5.07 -9.86
CA SER A 262 4.81 5.95 -9.95
C SER A 262 5.02 7.08 -10.97
N ALA A 263 6.23 7.65 -11.01
CA ALA A 263 6.59 8.62 -12.04
C ALA A 263 6.55 7.98 -13.43
N GLY A 264 7.12 6.77 -13.58
CA GLY A 264 7.05 6.00 -14.83
C GLY A 264 5.61 5.70 -15.26
N ASP A 265 4.73 5.29 -14.34
CA ASP A 265 3.32 5.04 -14.61
C ASP A 265 2.62 6.30 -15.14
N TYR A 266 2.88 7.44 -14.50
CA TYR A 266 2.30 8.70 -14.92
C TYR A 266 2.80 9.16 -16.30
N PHE A 267 4.13 9.12 -16.54
CA PHE A 267 4.70 9.60 -17.79
C PHE A 267 4.46 8.68 -18.98
N LEU A 268 4.42 7.37 -18.77
CA LEU A 268 4.26 6.39 -19.85
C LEU A 268 2.78 6.08 -20.15
N PHE A 269 1.93 6.01 -19.13
CA PHE A 269 0.55 5.51 -19.25
C PHE A 269 -0.51 6.54 -18.81
N GLY A 270 -0.12 7.69 -18.25
CA GLY A 270 -1.05 8.69 -17.70
C GLY A 270 -1.81 8.19 -16.46
N SER A 271 -1.42 7.02 -15.91
CA SER A 271 -2.05 6.42 -14.74
C SER A 271 -1.42 6.93 -13.44
N THR A 272 -2.18 6.88 -12.38
CA THR A 272 -1.75 7.29 -11.04
C THR A 272 -1.91 6.19 -10.00
N GLU A 273 -2.27 4.98 -10.44
CA GLU A 273 -2.53 3.84 -9.56
C GLU A 273 -1.27 3.36 -8.84
N ALA A 274 -0.11 3.41 -9.50
CA ALA A 274 1.17 3.06 -8.88
C ALA A 274 1.48 3.90 -7.64
N ALA A 275 0.98 5.15 -7.57
CA ALA A 275 1.17 6.01 -6.42
C ALA A 275 0.52 5.45 -5.14
N ALA A 276 -0.53 4.63 -5.25
CA ALA A 276 -1.14 3.99 -4.11
C ALA A 276 -0.16 3.09 -3.34
N PHE A 277 0.74 2.39 -4.05
CA PHE A 277 1.72 1.50 -3.41
C PHE A 277 2.71 2.24 -2.51
N MET A 278 2.96 3.53 -2.76
CA MET A 278 3.80 4.37 -1.89
C MET A 278 3.21 4.55 -0.48
N LEU A 279 1.88 4.38 -0.34
CA LEU A 279 1.22 4.47 0.97
C LEU A 279 1.77 3.43 1.96
N ILE A 280 2.15 2.25 1.49
CA ILE A 280 2.61 1.16 2.36
C ILE A 280 3.86 1.57 3.15
N PRO A 281 5.01 1.94 2.54
CA PRO A 281 6.17 2.40 3.32
C PRO A 281 5.91 3.71 4.07
N LEU A 282 5.10 4.63 3.54
CA LEU A 282 4.81 5.91 4.18
C LEU A 282 4.00 5.75 5.47
N VAL A 283 3.05 4.83 5.52
CA VAL A 283 2.24 4.58 6.72
C VAL A 283 3.06 4.03 7.88
N PHE A 284 4.23 3.41 7.64
CA PHE A 284 5.18 3.05 8.70
C PHE A 284 5.97 4.26 9.22
N ILE A 285 6.10 5.33 8.45
CA ILE A 285 6.85 6.54 8.79
C ILE A 285 5.94 7.61 9.42
N PHE A 286 4.75 7.82 8.90
CA PHE A 286 3.83 8.89 9.31
C PHE A 286 3.45 8.92 10.80
N PRO A 287 3.27 7.79 11.50
CA PRO A 287 2.96 7.83 12.93
C PRO A 287 3.99 8.59 13.77
N TYR A 288 5.24 8.69 13.31
CA TYR A 288 6.28 9.47 13.98
C TYR A 288 6.03 10.99 13.96
N ALA A 289 5.21 11.50 13.04
CA ALA A 289 4.77 12.90 13.05
C ALA A 289 4.04 13.24 14.35
N PHE A 290 3.26 12.30 14.90
CA PHE A 290 2.50 12.49 16.13
C PHE A 290 3.35 12.45 17.42
N GLY A 291 4.62 12.18 17.29
CA GLY A 291 5.57 12.14 18.39
C GLY A 291 5.70 10.74 19.01
N TYR A 292 6.90 10.44 19.48
CA TYR A 292 7.25 9.12 19.99
C TYR A 292 6.85 8.90 21.46
N LYS A 293 7.07 9.92 22.31
CA LYS A 293 6.80 9.84 23.76
C LYS A 293 5.46 10.50 24.14
N LYS A 294 5.12 11.60 23.50
CA LYS A 294 3.93 12.42 23.78
C LYS A 294 3.29 12.84 22.47
N LEU A 295 1.94 12.82 22.45
CA LEU A 295 1.17 13.26 21.29
C LEU A 295 1.41 14.74 21.01
N ARG A 296 1.83 15.07 19.79
CA ARG A 296 2.00 16.44 19.31
C ARG A 296 0.67 17.02 18.87
N PRO A 297 0.25 18.15 19.44
CA PRO A 297 -1.03 18.77 19.07
C PRO A 297 -1.04 19.22 17.59
N GLU A 298 0.10 19.69 17.08
CA GLU A 298 0.25 20.17 15.69
C GLU A 298 -0.08 19.06 14.68
N ALA A 299 0.52 17.88 14.83
CA ALA A 299 0.23 16.73 13.98
C ALA A 299 -1.22 16.26 14.10
N SER A 300 -1.81 16.37 15.28
CA SER A 300 -3.23 16.05 15.48
C SER A 300 -4.12 17.03 14.73
N ILE A 301 -3.82 18.33 14.75
CA ILE A 301 -4.57 19.36 14.00
C ILE A 301 -4.45 19.09 12.48
N VAL A 302 -3.24 18.90 12.00
CA VAL A 302 -2.98 18.57 10.58
C VAL A 302 -3.78 17.33 10.15
N PHE A 303 -3.82 16.29 10.99
CA PHE A 303 -4.62 15.11 10.68
C PHE A 303 -6.13 15.39 10.61
N HIS A 304 -6.69 16.18 11.53
CA HIS A 304 -8.11 16.51 11.45
C HIS A 304 -8.44 17.33 10.20
N ILE A 305 -7.56 18.26 9.80
CA ILE A 305 -7.69 18.96 8.53
C ILE A 305 -7.63 17.98 7.36
N PHE A 306 -6.66 17.07 7.34
CA PHE A 306 -6.53 16.04 6.31
C PHE A 306 -7.77 15.13 6.24
N LEU A 307 -8.34 14.74 7.39
CA LEU A 307 -9.56 13.96 7.47
C LEU A 307 -10.77 14.74 6.91
N LEU A 308 -10.91 16.02 7.26
CA LEU A 308 -11.98 16.89 6.73
C LEU A 308 -11.85 17.02 5.20
N VAL A 309 -10.64 17.22 4.71
CA VAL A 309 -10.37 17.32 3.28
C VAL A 309 -10.62 15.98 2.57
N SER A 310 -10.31 14.84 3.22
CA SER A 310 -10.59 13.52 2.66
C SER A 310 -12.09 13.24 2.49
N VAL A 311 -12.93 13.85 3.31
CA VAL A 311 -14.39 13.84 3.13
C VAL A 311 -14.82 14.92 2.12
N GLY A 312 -14.21 16.11 2.18
CA GLY A 312 -14.51 17.24 1.29
C GLY A 312 -14.30 16.94 -0.18
N LYS A 313 -13.39 16.02 -0.54
CA LYS A 313 -13.11 15.62 -1.94
C LYS A 313 -14.35 15.14 -2.70
N PHE A 314 -15.34 14.55 -2.03
CA PHE A 314 -16.57 14.08 -2.64
C PHE A 314 -17.50 15.22 -3.10
N PHE A 315 -17.30 16.40 -2.55
CA PHE A 315 -18.09 17.59 -2.91
C PHE A 315 -17.46 18.40 -4.04
N ILE A 316 -16.16 18.20 -4.33
CA ILE A 316 -15.45 18.96 -5.36
C ILE A 316 -16.13 18.91 -6.74
N PRO A 317 -16.58 17.75 -7.26
CA PRO A 317 -17.24 17.67 -8.56
C PRO A 317 -18.55 18.45 -8.65
N TYR A 318 -19.14 18.86 -7.52
CA TYR A 318 -20.41 19.58 -7.47
C TYR A 318 -20.21 21.10 -7.34
N PHE A 319 -18.98 21.56 -7.09
CA PHE A 319 -18.65 22.98 -6.94
C PHE A 319 -17.76 23.53 -8.05
N LEU A 320 -17.23 22.66 -8.91
CA LEU A 320 -16.47 22.99 -10.13
C LEU A 320 -17.29 22.66 -11.36
#